data_df9b0bfc8f7a4f52f8f820e146d5de6a
#
_entry.id   df9b0bfc8f7a4f52f8f820e146d5de6a
#
_cell.length_a   1.000
_cell.length_b   1.000
_cell.length_c   1.000
_cell.angle_alpha   90.00
_cell.angle_beta   90.00
_cell.angle_gamma   90.00
#
_symmetry.space_group_name_H-M   'P 1'
#
loop_
_entity.id
_entity.type
_entity.pdbx_description
1 polymer ?
#
loop_
_entity_poly.entity_id
_entity_poly.type
_entity_poly.pdbx_seq_one_letter_code
_entity_poly.pdbx_strand_id
1 'polypeptide(L)'
;MAKKDNNQQDFFINNKSNYQSEKVITSIDIGSDKVVCFIGKIDNILDRKKIRLIGSGYSQSKGIKNGGITNINDLEESIRKAVDLAENQANCEVENVSVNVSGNYIRTERIFGELFIGNQIINQNHIAEVIEIAKQKFNNENKKILHVIPSNYVVDNIKNIVNPSGMSASKLGVKLLFIYANPNHISNLENIINSCFLNVTNFTAKPYTSALSALTDEEKNQGSVCIDIGAGTTSISVFVDGSIVYAKSLNLGGWYITNDISKELSTPFDQAEALKTLYGSALRGANDGEEIFQIPIIGGNDENRLSFSRSKLISIIKPRLWEILMHSKKCIEQSGYKDISNKNTVITGGTTELPGSIEFAERVLETRVRIGFPSGINNLVEELSGPAFTSCTGMLLHSILIQENEIKNRSENNNFAVKIIEKIMGSGF
;
A
#
# COMPACT_ATOMS: atom_id res chain seq x y z
N MET A 1 64.74 -44.45 -27.16
CA MET A 1 64.23 -44.63 -25.78
C MET A 1 63.91 -43.28 -25.21
N ALA A 2 62.73 -42.81 -25.31
CA ALA A 2 62.39 -41.48 -24.90
C ALA A 2 61.07 -41.55 -24.08
N LYS A 3 61.13 -41.10 -22.85
CA LYS A 3 59.97 -40.90 -21.97
C LYS A 3 59.25 -39.68 -22.46
N LYS A 4 57.99 -39.80 -22.73
CA LYS A 4 57.02 -38.69 -22.89
C LYS A 4 56.35 -38.47 -21.55
N ASP A 5 56.64 -37.33 -20.93
CA ASP A 5 55.80 -36.79 -19.82
C ASP A 5 54.65 -36.05 -20.37
N ASN A 6 53.46 -36.59 -20.08
CA ASN A 6 52.16 -35.88 -20.24
C ASN A 6 51.84 -35.16 -18.94
N ASN A 7 51.93 -33.83 -18.94
CA ASN A 7 51.33 -32.98 -17.93
C ASN A 7 50.42 -32.01 -18.65
N GLN A 8 49.18 -32.44 -18.89
CA GLN A 8 48.07 -31.53 -19.07
C GLN A 8 47.33 -31.45 -17.73
N GLN A 9 47.68 -30.45 -16.94
CA GLN A 9 46.86 -30.05 -15.80
C GLN A 9 45.70 -29.19 -16.32
N ASP A 10 44.52 -29.75 -16.20
CA ASP A 10 43.26 -29.10 -16.42
C ASP A 10 43.13 -27.85 -15.54
N PHE A 11 43.17 -26.68 -16.15
CA PHE A 11 42.70 -25.43 -15.57
C PHE A 11 41.15 -25.44 -15.57
N PHE A 12 40.52 -26.18 -14.64
CA PHE A 12 39.16 -25.90 -14.26
C PHE A 12 39.14 -24.63 -13.42
N ILE A 13 38.93 -23.51 -14.09
CA ILE A 13 38.52 -22.27 -13.44
C ILE A 13 37.15 -22.53 -12.82
N ASN A 14 37.15 -22.74 -11.51
CA ASN A 14 35.96 -22.69 -10.69
C ASN A 14 35.41 -21.27 -10.71
N ASN A 15 34.70 -20.92 -11.75
CA ASN A 15 33.76 -19.82 -11.74
C ASN A 15 32.59 -20.26 -10.83
N LYS A 16 32.78 -20.18 -9.53
CA LYS A 16 31.66 -19.94 -8.61
C LYS A 16 31.13 -18.55 -8.93
N SER A 17 30.35 -18.46 -9.98
CA SER A 17 29.43 -17.33 -10.15
C SER A 17 28.63 -17.23 -8.85
N ASN A 18 28.84 -16.12 -8.12
CA ASN A 18 27.94 -15.66 -7.09
C ASN A 18 26.58 -15.40 -7.74
N TYR A 19 25.80 -16.45 -7.99
CA TYR A 19 24.38 -16.34 -8.14
C TYR A 19 23.85 -15.98 -6.73
N GLN A 20 23.86 -14.67 -6.40
CA GLN A 20 22.89 -14.17 -5.43
C GLN A 20 21.56 -14.62 -5.98
N SER A 21 20.89 -15.53 -5.28
CA SER A 21 19.56 -16.01 -5.65
C SER A 21 18.68 -14.79 -5.89
N GLU A 22 18.24 -14.64 -7.12
CA GLU A 22 17.38 -13.56 -7.56
C GLU A 22 16.14 -13.57 -6.65
N LYS A 23 15.98 -12.54 -5.83
CA LYS A 23 14.95 -12.54 -4.79
C LYS A 23 13.61 -12.18 -5.40
N VAL A 24 12.71 -13.15 -5.40
CA VAL A 24 11.31 -12.98 -5.77
C VAL A 24 10.53 -12.49 -4.56
N ILE A 25 9.63 -11.54 -4.77
CA ILE A 25 8.71 -10.99 -3.78
C ILE A 25 7.28 -11.03 -4.31
N THR A 26 6.34 -11.39 -3.47
CA THR A 26 4.93 -11.50 -3.86
C THR A 26 4.04 -10.65 -2.97
N SER A 27 3.10 -9.97 -3.58
CA SER A 27 2.08 -9.17 -2.90
C SER A 27 0.67 -9.62 -3.28
N ILE A 28 -0.24 -9.70 -2.31
CA ILE A 28 -1.66 -9.98 -2.51
C ILE A 28 -2.49 -8.82 -1.96
N ASP A 29 -3.14 -8.08 -2.84
CA ASP A 29 -4.14 -7.07 -2.47
C ASP A 29 -5.53 -7.70 -2.42
N ILE A 30 -6.04 -7.90 -1.21
CA ILE A 30 -7.38 -8.45 -0.97
C ILE A 30 -8.37 -7.28 -0.92
N GLY A 31 -8.92 -6.93 -2.10
CA GLY A 31 -9.94 -5.91 -2.25
C GLY A 31 -11.36 -6.47 -2.16
N SER A 32 -12.37 -5.60 -2.01
CA SER A 32 -13.77 -6.04 -1.98
C SER A 32 -14.30 -6.43 -3.37
N ASP A 33 -13.75 -5.85 -4.44
CA ASP A 33 -14.14 -6.15 -5.83
C ASP A 33 -13.26 -7.20 -6.47
N LYS A 34 -11.96 -7.12 -6.26
CA LYS A 34 -10.98 -8.04 -6.83
C LYS A 34 -9.87 -8.37 -5.83
N VAL A 35 -9.35 -9.59 -5.93
CA VAL A 35 -8.08 -10.02 -5.35
C VAL A 35 -7.02 -9.91 -6.44
N VAL A 36 -5.90 -9.26 -6.14
CA VAL A 36 -4.78 -9.06 -7.07
C VAL A 36 -3.52 -9.68 -6.49
N CYS A 37 -2.81 -10.48 -7.26
CA CYS A 37 -1.50 -11.03 -6.91
C CYS A 37 -0.45 -10.50 -7.90
N PHE A 38 0.62 -9.89 -7.39
CA PHE A 38 1.78 -9.47 -8.17
C PHE A 38 3.03 -10.20 -7.68
N ILE A 39 3.80 -10.73 -8.63
CA ILE A 39 5.09 -11.37 -8.40
C ILE A 39 6.16 -10.47 -9.02
N GLY A 40 7.02 -9.93 -8.18
CA GLY A 40 8.12 -9.06 -8.56
C GLY A 40 9.47 -9.73 -8.36
N LYS A 41 10.41 -9.45 -9.26
CA LYS A 41 11.81 -9.83 -9.14
C LYS A 41 12.64 -8.59 -8.83
N ILE A 42 13.52 -8.70 -7.85
CA ILE A 42 14.42 -7.60 -7.49
C ILE A 42 15.66 -7.68 -8.35
N ASP A 43 15.85 -6.70 -9.21
CA ASP A 43 17.04 -6.51 -10.02
C ASP A 43 17.94 -5.45 -9.36
N ASN A 44 19.24 -5.76 -9.21
CA ASN A 44 20.24 -4.80 -8.75
C ASN A 44 20.84 -4.09 -9.97
N ILE A 45 20.46 -2.84 -10.19
CA ILE A 45 20.93 -2.03 -11.32
C ILE A 45 21.67 -0.82 -10.76
N LEU A 46 22.97 -0.70 -11.03
CA LEU A 46 23.80 0.46 -10.63
C LEU A 46 23.62 0.82 -9.14
N ASP A 47 23.78 -0.16 -8.26
CA ASP A 47 23.63 -0.05 -6.80
C ASP A 47 22.22 0.39 -6.31
N ARG A 48 21.23 0.39 -7.20
CA ARG A 48 19.82 0.62 -6.86
C ARG A 48 19.02 -0.64 -7.10
N LYS A 49 18.22 -1.00 -6.11
CA LYS A 49 17.25 -2.08 -6.26
C LYS A 49 16.05 -1.57 -7.05
N LYS A 50 15.71 -2.28 -8.11
CA LYS A 50 14.49 -2.05 -8.91
C LYS A 50 13.65 -3.31 -8.91
N ILE A 51 12.34 -3.15 -8.95
CA ILE A 51 11.43 -4.28 -9.09
C ILE A 51 11.01 -4.38 -10.55
N ARG A 52 11.09 -5.58 -11.08
CA ARG A 52 10.50 -5.93 -12.37
C ARG A 52 9.34 -6.89 -12.11
N LEU A 53 8.15 -6.53 -12.58
CA LEU A 53 6.99 -7.41 -12.53
C LEU A 53 7.24 -8.61 -13.46
N ILE A 54 7.11 -9.82 -12.95
CA ILE A 54 7.30 -11.06 -13.70
C ILE A 54 6.05 -11.90 -13.75
N GLY A 55 5.09 -11.70 -12.84
CA GLY A 55 3.80 -12.35 -12.84
C GLY A 55 2.73 -11.49 -12.23
N SER A 56 1.52 -11.63 -12.76
CA SER A 56 0.34 -10.93 -12.27
C SER A 56 -0.89 -11.80 -12.46
N GLY A 57 -1.79 -11.76 -11.50
CA GLY A 57 -3.07 -12.43 -11.58
C GLY A 57 -4.13 -11.67 -10.81
N TYR A 58 -5.34 -11.72 -11.26
CA TYR A 58 -6.47 -11.17 -10.52
C TYR A 58 -7.72 -12.01 -10.71
N SER A 59 -8.58 -11.99 -9.71
CA SER A 59 -9.87 -12.67 -9.70
C SER A 59 -10.93 -11.75 -9.12
N GLN A 60 -12.19 -11.97 -9.50
CA GLN A 60 -13.31 -11.33 -8.83
C GLN A 60 -13.30 -11.75 -7.37
N SER A 61 -13.35 -10.79 -6.47
CA SER A 61 -13.33 -11.06 -5.04
C SER A 61 -14.71 -11.53 -4.56
N LYS A 62 -14.72 -12.65 -3.88
CA LYS A 62 -15.89 -13.19 -3.17
C LYS A 62 -15.53 -13.38 -1.71
N GLY A 63 -16.53 -13.42 -0.83
CA GLY A 63 -16.28 -13.68 0.60
C GLY A 63 -15.67 -12.54 1.41
N ILE A 64 -15.53 -11.33 0.83
CA ILE A 64 -15.11 -10.12 1.56
C ILE A 64 -15.99 -8.92 1.19
N LYS A 65 -16.35 -8.12 2.19
CA LYS A 65 -17.15 -6.90 2.00
C LYS A 65 -16.66 -5.80 2.91
N ASN A 66 -16.42 -4.61 2.35
CA ASN A 66 -15.94 -3.43 3.11
C ASN A 66 -14.69 -3.73 3.96
N GLY A 67 -13.79 -4.56 3.44
CA GLY A 67 -12.60 -5.02 4.15
C GLY A 67 -12.85 -6.11 5.21
N GLY A 68 -14.09 -6.52 5.45
CA GLY A 68 -14.46 -7.59 6.39
C GLY A 68 -14.73 -8.91 5.68
N ILE A 69 -14.28 -10.02 6.26
CA ILE A 69 -14.49 -11.38 5.76
C ILE A 69 -15.95 -11.77 6.01
N THR A 70 -16.65 -12.20 4.96
CA THR A 70 -18.06 -12.64 5.02
C THR A 70 -18.24 -14.13 4.73
N ASN A 71 -17.34 -14.73 3.92
CA ASN A 71 -17.29 -16.15 3.63
C ASN A 71 -15.83 -16.57 3.39
N ILE A 72 -15.33 -17.51 4.18
CA ILE A 72 -13.93 -17.96 4.14
C ILE A 72 -13.67 -18.73 2.84
N ASN A 73 -14.52 -19.69 2.48
CA ASN A 73 -14.31 -20.59 1.33
C ASN A 73 -14.30 -19.79 0.01
N ASP A 74 -15.22 -18.85 -0.15
CA ASP A 74 -15.29 -18.00 -1.35
C ASP A 74 -14.04 -17.11 -1.48
N LEU A 75 -13.50 -16.63 -0.34
CA LEU A 75 -12.31 -15.82 -0.32
C LEU A 75 -11.04 -16.64 -0.63
N GLU A 76 -10.93 -17.86 -0.08
CA GLU A 76 -9.87 -18.81 -0.42
C GLU A 76 -9.84 -19.11 -1.92
N GLU A 77 -10.99 -19.42 -2.53
CA GLU A 77 -11.09 -19.65 -3.98
C GLU A 77 -10.62 -18.45 -4.79
N SER A 78 -11.03 -17.24 -4.37
CA SER A 78 -10.63 -15.99 -5.04
C SER A 78 -9.11 -15.77 -4.94
N ILE A 79 -8.51 -16.04 -3.77
CA ILE A 79 -7.05 -15.89 -3.56
C ILE A 79 -6.29 -16.92 -4.40
N ARG A 80 -6.64 -18.22 -4.34
CA ARG A 80 -6.00 -19.28 -5.11
C ARG A 80 -6.00 -18.95 -6.59
N LYS A 81 -7.15 -18.56 -7.15
CA LYS A 81 -7.27 -18.20 -8.56
C LYS A 81 -6.36 -17.03 -8.96
N ALA A 82 -6.24 -16.01 -8.12
CA ALA A 82 -5.37 -14.87 -8.42
C ALA A 82 -3.87 -15.26 -8.34
N VAL A 83 -3.50 -16.13 -7.40
CA VAL A 83 -2.14 -16.64 -7.23
C VAL A 83 -1.77 -17.57 -8.38
N ASP A 84 -2.61 -18.56 -8.72
CA ASP A 84 -2.38 -19.49 -9.82
C ASP A 84 -2.13 -18.78 -11.16
N LEU A 85 -2.90 -17.71 -11.44
CA LEU A 85 -2.70 -16.90 -12.65
C LEU A 85 -1.34 -16.18 -12.64
N ALA A 86 -0.93 -15.64 -11.49
CA ALA A 86 0.35 -14.96 -11.35
C ALA A 86 1.54 -15.93 -11.46
N GLU A 87 1.46 -17.11 -10.82
CA GLU A 87 2.46 -18.17 -10.87
C GLU A 87 2.67 -18.70 -12.29
N ASN A 88 1.56 -18.98 -13.00
CA ASN A 88 1.62 -19.43 -14.39
C ASN A 88 2.32 -18.41 -15.30
N GLN A 89 2.07 -17.09 -15.11
CA GLN A 89 2.73 -16.05 -15.87
C GLN A 89 4.22 -15.89 -15.50
N ALA A 90 4.53 -16.00 -14.21
CA ALA A 90 5.91 -15.89 -13.70
C ALA A 90 6.73 -17.16 -13.92
N ASN A 91 6.10 -18.29 -14.19
CA ASN A 91 6.68 -19.64 -14.23
C ASN A 91 7.49 -19.95 -12.94
N CYS A 92 6.89 -19.63 -11.78
CA CYS A 92 7.45 -19.93 -10.46
C CYS A 92 6.34 -20.19 -9.45
N GLU A 93 6.64 -20.97 -8.40
CA GLU A 93 5.75 -21.18 -7.27
C GLU A 93 5.93 -20.11 -6.21
N VAL A 94 4.83 -19.73 -5.54
CA VAL A 94 4.77 -18.73 -4.48
C VAL A 94 4.56 -19.42 -3.14
N GLU A 95 5.48 -19.22 -2.21
CA GLU A 95 5.35 -19.67 -0.83
C GLU A 95 5.07 -18.53 0.15
N ASN A 96 5.69 -17.37 -0.10
CA ASN A 96 5.73 -16.27 0.85
C ASN A 96 5.10 -15.01 0.25
N VAL A 97 4.17 -14.40 0.98
CA VAL A 97 3.37 -13.27 0.48
C VAL A 97 3.30 -12.13 1.48
N SER A 98 3.29 -10.90 0.96
CA SER A 98 2.84 -9.71 1.69
C SER A 98 1.34 -9.51 1.42
N VAL A 99 0.57 -9.20 2.46
CA VAL A 99 -0.89 -9.05 2.37
C VAL A 99 -1.31 -7.69 2.89
N ASN A 100 -2.23 -7.02 2.20
CA ASN A 100 -2.76 -5.75 2.66
C ASN A 100 -3.91 -5.92 3.67
N VAL A 101 -4.09 -4.88 4.47
CA VAL A 101 -5.22 -4.72 5.38
C VAL A 101 -5.90 -3.40 5.08
N SER A 102 -7.23 -3.38 5.04
CA SER A 102 -8.04 -2.19 4.77
C SER A 102 -9.27 -2.12 5.69
N GLY A 103 -10.06 -1.05 5.56
CA GLY A 103 -11.29 -0.86 6.32
C GLY A 103 -11.08 -0.36 7.76
N ASN A 104 -12.15 -0.30 8.53
CA ASN A 104 -12.17 0.25 9.88
C ASN A 104 -11.31 -0.51 10.90
N TYR A 105 -10.62 -1.56 10.48
CA TYR A 105 -9.67 -2.32 11.30
C TYR A 105 -8.35 -1.58 11.51
N ILE A 106 -8.01 -0.62 10.62
CA ILE A 106 -6.77 0.16 10.70
C ILE A 106 -6.96 1.35 11.64
N ARG A 107 -5.98 1.53 12.53
CA ARG A 107 -5.87 2.67 13.45
C ARG A 107 -4.44 3.19 13.44
N THR A 108 -4.27 4.46 13.79
CA THR A 108 -2.96 5.09 13.95
C THR A 108 -2.84 5.77 15.31
N GLU A 109 -1.63 5.72 15.86
CA GLU A 109 -1.26 6.41 17.09
C GLU A 109 0.13 7.02 16.93
N ARG A 110 0.31 8.24 17.44
CA ARG A 110 1.60 8.95 17.41
C ARG A 110 2.21 8.95 18.79
N ILE A 111 3.43 8.44 18.88
CA ILE A 111 4.16 8.35 20.16
C ILE A 111 5.43 9.18 20.04
N PHE A 112 5.73 9.93 21.09
CA PHE A 112 6.96 10.69 21.25
C PHE A 112 7.89 10.03 22.25
N GLY A 113 9.12 9.75 21.84
CA GLY A 113 10.23 9.31 22.68
C GLY A 113 11.29 10.39 22.78
N GLU A 114 11.97 10.50 23.91
CA GLU A 114 13.08 11.43 24.14
C GLU A 114 14.19 10.70 24.88
N LEU A 115 15.44 10.96 24.47
CA LEU A 115 16.66 10.45 25.07
C LEU A 115 17.58 11.62 25.42
N PHE A 116 18.14 11.63 26.63
CA PHE A 116 19.17 12.58 27.02
C PHE A 116 20.56 12.02 26.66
N ILE A 117 21.34 12.74 25.85
CA ILE A 117 22.64 12.29 25.34
C ILE A 117 23.82 13.14 25.83
N GLY A 118 23.58 14.20 26.60
CA GLY A 118 24.63 14.92 27.33
C GLY A 118 25.68 15.62 26.46
N ASN A 119 25.25 16.44 25.50
CA ASN A 119 26.12 17.21 24.57
C ASN A 119 27.07 16.35 23.75
N GLN A 120 26.60 15.19 23.28
CA GLN A 120 27.35 14.31 22.40
C GLN A 120 26.91 14.45 20.94
N ILE A 121 27.74 13.93 20.01
CA ILE A 121 27.38 13.79 18.62
C ILE A 121 26.42 12.61 18.49
N ILE A 122 25.25 12.88 17.88
CA ILE A 122 24.24 11.86 17.62
C ILE A 122 24.80 10.83 16.63
N ASN A 123 24.74 9.57 17.05
CA ASN A 123 25.13 8.41 16.25
C ASN A 123 23.95 7.44 16.09
N GLN A 124 24.13 6.36 15.33
CA GLN A 124 23.08 5.38 15.06
C GLN A 124 22.57 4.68 16.34
N ASN A 125 23.42 4.47 17.34
CA ASN A 125 22.99 3.87 18.61
C ASN A 125 21.99 4.78 19.35
N HIS A 126 22.26 6.10 19.40
CA HIS A 126 21.33 7.06 20.01
C HIS A 126 19.98 7.09 19.26
N ILE A 127 20.02 6.96 17.91
CA ILE A 127 18.81 6.91 17.09
C ILE A 127 18.03 5.62 17.37
N ALA A 128 18.69 4.48 17.44
CA ALA A 128 18.04 3.20 17.76
C ALA A 128 17.44 3.22 19.19
N GLU A 129 18.18 3.75 20.17
CA GLU A 129 17.74 3.83 21.57
C GLU A 129 16.52 4.72 21.72
N VAL A 130 16.48 5.91 21.13
CA VAL A 130 15.31 6.80 21.22
C VAL A 130 14.08 6.20 20.55
N ILE A 131 14.26 5.42 19.45
CA ILE A 131 13.19 4.67 18.82
C ILE A 131 12.65 3.58 19.76
N GLU A 132 13.51 2.82 20.43
CA GLU A 132 13.09 1.81 21.39
C GLU A 132 12.37 2.42 22.61
N ILE A 133 12.85 3.54 23.14
CA ILE A 133 12.16 4.29 24.20
C ILE A 133 10.75 4.69 23.76
N ALA A 134 10.60 5.17 22.52
CA ALA A 134 9.28 5.52 22.00
C ALA A 134 8.38 4.28 21.80
N LYS A 135 8.93 3.15 21.33
CA LYS A 135 8.20 1.89 21.17
C LYS A 135 7.67 1.35 22.50
N GLN A 136 8.46 1.43 23.56
CA GLN A 136 8.06 0.97 24.91
C GLN A 136 6.88 1.76 25.48
N LYS A 137 6.66 2.99 25.03
CA LYS A 137 5.50 3.80 25.45
C LYS A 137 4.19 3.40 24.76
N PHE A 138 4.27 2.62 23.66
CA PHE A 138 3.09 2.18 22.95
C PHE A 138 2.42 1.03 23.70
N ASN A 139 1.16 1.23 24.09
CA ASN A 139 0.35 0.13 24.61
C ASN A 139 -0.12 -0.76 23.45
N ASN A 140 0.43 -1.97 23.35
CA ASN A 140 0.13 -2.95 22.30
C ASN A 140 -0.99 -3.94 22.67
N GLU A 141 -1.64 -3.76 23.82
CA GLU A 141 -2.72 -4.63 24.24
C GLU A 141 -3.87 -4.60 23.24
N ASN A 142 -4.28 -5.78 22.75
CA ASN A 142 -5.29 -5.94 21.69
C ASN A 142 -4.99 -5.17 20.39
N LYS A 143 -3.72 -4.97 20.06
CA LYS A 143 -3.27 -4.29 18.85
C LYS A 143 -2.22 -5.14 18.11
N LYS A 144 -2.47 -5.46 16.84
CA LYS A 144 -1.44 -6.05 15.95
C LYS A 144 -0.77 -4.90 15.19
N ILE A 145 0.48 -4.64 15.48
CA ILE A 145 1.27 -3.61 14.80
C ILE A 145 1.53 -4.06 13.36
N LEU A 146 1.22 -3.20 12.39
CA LEU A 146 1.52 -3.37 10.97
C LEU A 146 2.78 -2.58 10.59
N HIS A 147 2.88 -1.33 11.04
CA HIS A 147 4.03 -0.46 10.76
C HIS A 147 4.40 0.37 11.97
N VAL A 148 5.71 0.59 12.15
CA VAL A 148 6.30 1.57 13.06
C VAL A 148 7.22 2.47 12.24
N ILE A 149 6.81 3.70 12.02
CA ILE A 149 7.48 4.60 11.08
C ILE A 149 7.96 5.84 11.82
N PRO A 150 9.29 6.10 11.88
CA PRO A 150 9.80 7.38 12.35
C PRO A 150 9.35 8.48 11.37
N SER A 151 8.62 9.47 11.88
CA SER A 151 8.16 10.58 11.04
C SER A 151 9.15 11.74 11.04
N ASN A 152 9.58 12.21 12.24
CA ASN A 152 10.52 13.32 12.37
C ASN A 152 11.27 13.19 13.71
N TYR A 153 12.51 13.70 13.73
CA TYR A 153 13.31 13.85 14.95
C TYR A 153 13.21 15.26 15.51
N VAL A 154 13.54 15.37 16.78
CA VAL A 154 13.67 16.63 17.51
C VAL A 154 15.06 16.66 18.13
N VAL A 155 15.88 17.62 17.78
CA VAL A 155 17.23 17.80 18.30
C VAL A 155 17.24 19.03 19.18
N ASP A 156 17.38 18.84 20.51
CA ASP A 156 17.11 19.83 21.53
C ASP A 156 15.68 20.43 21.36
N ASN A 157 15.57 21.67 20.90
CA ASN A 157 14.28 22.32 20.65
C ASN A 157 13.95 22.46 19.14
N ILE A 158 14.83 21.97 18.25
CA ILE A 158 14.66 22.06 16.81
C ILE A 158 13.82 20.87 16.34
N LYS A 159 12.65 21.17 15.79
CA LYS A 159 11.69 20.15 15.29
C LYS A 159 11.90 19.86 13.81
N ASN A 160 11.30 18.80 13.34
CA ASN A 160 11.25 18.39 11.93
C ASN A 160 12.63 18.10 11.32
N ILE A 161 13.53 17.54 12.11
CA ILE A 161 14.81 17.04 11.62
C ILE A 161 14.58 15.66 10.95
N VAL A 162 14.97 15.55 9.67
CA VAL A 162 14.83 14.30 8.90
C VAL A 162 15.92 13.30 9.28
N ASN A 163 17.16 13.75 9.38
CA ASN A 163 18.31 12.93 9.78
C ASN A 163 19.13 13.64 10.84
N PRO A 164 19.10 13.22 12.10
CA PRO A 164 19.83 13.84 13.19
C PRO A 164 21.29 13.38 13.30
N SER A 165 21.72 12.36 12.55
CA SER A 165 23.06 11.78 12.63
C SER A 165 24.17 12.82 12.36
N GLY A 166 25.16 12.88 13.22
CA GLY A 166 26.28 13.85 13.13
C GLY A 166 26.01 15.20 13.78
N MET A 167 24.79 15.49 14.23
CA MET A 167 24.49 16.72 14.96
C MET A 167 24.93 16.59 16.43
N SER A 168 25.40 17.69 17.05
CA SER A 168 25.68 17.75 18.49
C SER A 168 24.41 18.16 19.23
N ALA A 169 24.06 17.45 20.29
CA ALA A 169 22.85 17.75 21.07
C ALA A 169 22.95 17.28 22.52
N SER A 170 22.13 17.88 23.37
CA SER A 170 21.89 17.41 24.72
C SER A 170 20.75 16.40 24.77
N LYS A 171 19.74 16.55 23.88
CA LYS A 171 18.56 15.73 23.81
C LYS A 171 18.20 15.35 22.39
N LEU A 172 17.83 14.11 22.18
CA LEU A 172 17.30 13.58 20.94
C LEU A 172 15.87 13.06 21.17
N GLY A 173 14.92 13.57 20.42
CA GLY A 173 13.54 13.10 20.40
C GLY A 173 13.18 12.47 19.05
N VAL A 174 12.20 11.55 19.05
CA VAL A 174 11.61 10.97 17.85
C VAL A 174 10.08 10.92 17.96
N LYS A 175 9.40 11.23 16.86
CA LYS A 175 7.96 10.97 16.71
C LYS A 175 7.79 9.69 15.89
N LEU A 176 7.18 8.67 16.48
CA LEU A 176 6.82 7.43 15.78
C LEU A 176 5.35 7.43 15.43
N LEU A 177 5.03 7.06 14.21
CA LEU A 177 3.68 6.70 13.79
C LEU A 177 3.54 5.18 13.90
N PHE A 178 2.64 4.72 14.75
CA PHE A 178 2.19 3.34 14.80
C PHE A 178 0.95 3.18 13.93
N ILE A 179 0.99 2.24 12.99
CA ILE A 179 -0.18 1.78 12.25
C ILE A 179 -0.45 0.36 12.71
N TYR A 180 -1.65 0.11 13.23
CA TYR A 180 -2.03 -1.16 13.80
C TYR A 180 -3.45 -1.56 13.42
N ALA A 181 -3.75 -2.85 13.57
CA ALA A 181 -5.06 -3.41 13.26
C ALA A 181 -5.60 -4.26 14.42
N ASN A 182 -6.87 -4.66 14.30
CA ASN A 182 -7.48 -5.61 15.21
C ASN A 182 -6.83 -7.00 15.06
N PRO A 183 -6.30 -7.63 16.14
CA PRO A 183 -5.62 -8.92 16.06
C PRO A 183 -6.49 -10.04 15.48
N ASN A 184 -7.77 -10.12 15.86
CA ASN A 184 -8.67 -11.17 15.38
C ASN A 184 -8.87 -11.10 13.86
N HIS A 185 -8.96 -9.88 13.31
CA HIS A 185 -9.06 -9.70 11.86
C HIS A 185 -7.80 -10.17 11.14
N ILE A 186 -6.63 -9.85 11.69
CA ILE A 186 -5.33 -10.29 11.14
C ILE A 186 -5.21 -11.82 11.21
N SER A 187 -5.53 -12.43 12.37
CA SER A 187 -5.47 -13.89 12.51
C SER A 187 -6.43 -14.62 11.56
N ASN A 188 -7.62 -14.07 11.31
CA ASN A 188 -8.54 -14.64 10.34
C ASN A 188 -7.99 -14.58 8.91
N LEU A 189 -7.38 -13.44 8.51
CA LEU A 189 -6.72 -13.32 7.20
C LEU A 189 -5.53 -14.29 7.08
N GLU A 190 -4.70 -14.37 8.13
CA GLU A 190 -3.55 -15.27 8.18
C GLU A 190 -3.98 -16.74 8.01
N ASN A 191 -5.03 -17.17 8.71
CA ASN A 191 -5.57 -18.51 8.59
C ASN A 191 -6.06 -18.81 7.15
N ILE A 192 -6.75 -17.85 6.50
CA ILE A 192 -7.21 -18.01 5.12
C ILE A 192 -6.04 -18.13 4.15
N ILE A 193 -5.01 -17.29 4.31
CA ILE A 193 -3.81 -17.36 3.47
C ILE A 193 -3.08 -18.70 3.67
N ASN A 194 -2.94 -19.15 4.92
CA ASN A 194 -2.33 -20.44 5.24
C ASN A 194 -3.13 -21.63 4.65
N SER A 195 -4.48 -21.56 4.62
CA SER A 195 -5.32 -22.55 3.95
C SER A 195 -5.10 -22.58 2.43
N CYS A 196 -4.56 -21.50 1.86
CA CYS A 196 -4.11 -21.46 0.46
C CYS A 196 -2.68 -22.00 0.25
N PHE A 197 -2.04 -22.60 1.26
CA PHE A 197 -0.64 -23.06 1.28
C PHE A 197 0.39 -21.93 1.11
N LEU A 198 0.04 -20.71 1.55
CA LEU A 198 0.89 -19.53 1.50
C LEU A 198 1.26 -19.08 2.92
N ASN A 199 2.49 -18.56 3.08
CA ASN A 199 2.97 -18.00 4.34
C ASN A 199 2.96 -16.47 4.28
N VAL A 200 2.36 -15.82 5.27
CA VAL A 200 2.36 -14.36 5.34
C VAL A 200 3.69 -13.87 5.91
N THR A 201 4.48 -13.16 5.11
CA THR A 201 5.72 -12.51 5.57
C THR A 201 5.44 -11.23 6.34
N ASN A 202 4.49 -10.43 5.87
CA ASN A 202 4.05 -9.22 6.55
C ASN A 202 2.62 -8.83 6.14
N PHE A 203 1.93 -8.18 7.07
CA PHE A 203 0.71 -7.45 6.79
C PHE A 203 1.03 -5.97 6.61
N THR A 204 0.45 -5.35 5.61
CA THR A 204 0.65 -3.94 5.28
C THR A 204 -0.66 -3.15 5.35
N ALA A 205 -0.59 -1.90 5.72
CA ALA A 205 -1.76 -1.02 5.74
C ALA A 205 -2.01 -0.44 4.35
N LYS A 206 -3.19 -0.68 3.76
CA LYS A 206 -3.55 -0.18 2.43
C LYS A 206 -3.35 1.33 2.25
N PRO A 207 -3.73 2.22 3.19
CA PRO A 207 -3.48 3.65 3.03
C PRO A 207 -1.99 4.01 2.89
N TYR A 208 -1.09 3.20 3.45
CA TYR A 208 0.36 3.40 3.30
C TYR A 208 0.85 2.89 1.95
N THR A 209 0.50 1.67 1.58
CA THR A 209 0.98 1.04 0.35
C THR A 209 0.46 1.73 -0.90
N SER A 210 -0.83 2.12 -0.95
CA SER A 210 -1.36 2.88 -2.08
C SER A 210 -0.60 4.19 -2.31
N ALA A 211 -0.26 4.90 -1.23
CA ALA A 211 0.49 6.15 -1.34
C ALA A 211 1.97 5.94 -1.73
N LEU A 212 2.60 4.82 -1.35
CA LEU A 212 3.98 4.52 -1.75
C LEU A 212 4.14 4.51 -3.27
N SER A 213 3.16 3.98 -4.00
CA SER A 213 3.20 3.88 -5.46
C SER A 213 2.51 5.03 -6.18
N ALA A 214 1.49 5.66 -5.58
CA ALA A 214 0.72 6.72 -6.21
C ALA A 214 1.34 8.11 -6.11
N LEU A 215 2.16 8.37 -5.06
CA LEU A 215 2.83 9.64 -4.82
C LEU A 215 4.25 9.63 -5.36
N THR A 216 4.66 10.75 -5.97
CA THR A 216 6.07 10.99 -6.28
C THR A 216 6.86 11.33 -5.01
N ASP A 217 8.19 11.23 -5.08
CA ASP A 217 9.04 11.58 -3.93
C ASP A 217 8.98 13.07 -3.62
N GLU A 218 8.79 13.92 -4.63
CA GLU A 218 8.60 15.38 -4.46
C GLU A 218 7.29 15.65 -3.68
N GLU A 219 6.20 14.97 -4.03
CA GLU A 219 4.92 15.12 -3.32
C GLU A 219 4.99 14.65 -1.88
N LYS A 220 5.67 13.50 -1.62
CA LYS A 220 5.93 13.02 -0.25
C LYS A 220 6.72 14.06 0.56
N ASN A 221 7.73 14.67 -0.05
CA ASN A 221 8.60 15.66 0.60
C ASN A 221 7.91 17.01 0.83
N GLN A 222 7.17 17.52 -0.17
CA GLN A 222 6.46 18.80 -0.06
C GLN A 222 5.23 18.75 0.84
N GLY A 223 4.75 17.56 1.11
CA GLY A 223 3.50 17.28 1.82
C GLY A 223 2.32 17.09 0.86
N SER A 224 1.65 15.97 1.01
CA SER A 224 0.50 15.59 0.18
C SER A 224 -0.46 14.67 0.90
N VAL A 225 -1.68 14.62 0.40
CA VAL A 225 -2.71 13.67 0.80
C VAL A 225 -2.92 12.66 -0.32
N CYS A 226 -2.99 11.38 0.03
CA CYS A 226 -3.43 10.33 -0.89
C CYS A 226 -4.74 9.73 -0.38
N ILE A 227 -5.75 9.65 -1.29
CA ILE A 227 -7.07 9.07 -1.03
C ILE A 227 -7.28 7.94 -2.02
N ASP A 228 -7.22 6.69 -1.56
CA ASP A 228 -7.52 5.50 -2.37
C ASP A 228 -8.99 5.14 -2.19
N ILE A 229 -9.80 5.34 -3.22
CA ILE A 229 -11.24 5.04 -3.24
C ILE A 229 -11.43 3.69 -3.96
N GLY A 230 -11.42 2.61 -3.17
CA GLY A 230 -11.71 1.26 -3.64
C GLY A 230 -13.21 0.98 -3.76
N ALA A 231 -13.56 -0.29 -4.01
CA ALA A 231 -14.95 -0.72 -4.09
C ALA A 231 -15.66 -0.69 -2.72
N GLY A 232 -15.07 -1.29 -1.68
CA GLY A 232 -15.70 -1.38 -0.36
C GLY A 232 -15.12 -0.43 0.68
N THR A 233 -13.92 0.14 0.44
CA THR A 233 -13.20 0.96 1.43
C THR A 233 -12.55 2.17 0.77
N THR A 234 -12.40 3.25 1.55
CA THR A 234 -11.60 4.42 1.18
C THR A 234 -10.45 4.56 2.18
N SER A 235 -9.23 4.55 1.68
CA SER A 235 -8.00 4.66 2.46
C SER A 235 -7.39 6.04 2.29
N ILE A 236 -6.97 6.66 3.41
CA ILE A 236 -6.50 8.04 3.45
C ILE A 236 -5.13 8.04 4.12
N SER A 237 -4.16 8.69 3.52
CA SER A 237 -2.84 8.91 4.10
C SER A 237 -2.37 10.35 3.89
N VAL A 238 -1.57 10.85 4.83
CA VAL A 238 -0.92 12.17 4.75
C VAL A 238 0.57 11.97 4.89
N PHE A 239 1.32 12.58 3.97
CA PHE A 239 2.78 12.62 3.96
C PHE A 239 3.27 14.04 4.25
N VAL A 240 4.35 14.16 5.00
CA VAL A 240 5.06 15.40 5.31
C VAL A 240 6.55 15.07 5.43
N ASP A 241 7.40 15.89 4.80
CA ASP A 241 8.86 15.72 4.84
C ASP A 241 9.31 14.28 4.50
N GLY A 242 8.70 13.68 3.48
CA GLY A 242 9.01 12.33 3.00
C GLY A 242 8.43 11.18 3.83
N SER A 243 7.81 11.46 4.98
CA SER A 243 7.28 10.43 5.88
C SER A 243 5.76 10.48 5.99
N ILE A 244 5.15 9.30 6.14
CA ILE A 244 3.73 9.23 6.46
C ILE A 244 3.49 9.67 7.92
N VAL A 245 2.55 10.58 8.11
CA VAL A 245 2.21 11.14 9.43
C VAL A 245 0.79 10.81 9.89
N TYR A 246 -0.04 10.30 8.98
CA TYR A 246 -1.40 9.87 9.26
C TYR A 246 -1.86 8.80 8.27
N ALA A 247 -2.59 7.81 8.76
CA ALA A 247 -3.24 6.81 7.93
C ALA A 247 -4.59 6.42 8.55
N LYS A 248 -5.61 6.31 7.71
CA LYS A 248 -6.95 5.86 8.12
C LYS A 248 -7.65 5.17 6.96
N SER A 249 -8.54 4.24 7.27
CA SER A 249 -9.41 3.62 6.28
C SER A 249 -10.86 3.67 6.75
N LEU A 250 -11.78 3.89 5.81
CA LEU A 250 -13.22 4.00 6.00
C LEU A 250 -13.90 2.81 5.31
N ASN A 251 -14.96 2.27 5.89
CA ASN A 251 -15.81 1.26 5.27
C ASN A 251 -16.83 1.93 4.32
N LEU A 252 -16.34 2.68 3.37
CA LEU A 252 -17.12 3.43 2.39
C LEU A 252 -16.34 3.44 1.06
N GLY A 253 -16.99 3.12 -0.06
CA GLY A 253 -16.34 3.02 -1.37
C GLY A 253 -17.35 2.94 -2.50
N GLY A 254 -16.87 2.57 -3.72
CA GLY A 254 -17.65 2.56 -4.95
C GLY A 254 -18.89 1.66 -4.93
N TRP A 255 -18.90 0.60 -4.12
CA TRP A 255 -20.06 -0.28 -3.99
C TRP A 255 -21.28 0.40 -3.36
N TYR A 256 -21.08 1.45 -2.57
CA TYR A 256 -22.20 2.24 -2.07
C TYR A 256 -22.88 3.02 -3.20
N ILE A 257 -22.11 3.47 -4.20
CA ILE A 257 -22.65 4.08 -5.42
C ILE A 257 -23.46 3.03 -6.19
N THR A 258 -22.89 1.83 -6.40
CA THR A 258 -23.56 0.72 -7.08
C THR A 258 -24.85 0.32 -6.39
N ASN A 259 -24.85 0.24 -5.06
CA ASN A 259 -26.01 -0.09 -4.26
C ASN A 259 -27.13 0.98 -4.35
N ASP A 260 -26.74 2.25 -4.42
CA ASP A 260 -27.71 3.34 -4.62
C ASP A 260 -28.33 3.26 -6.03
N ILE A 261 -27.53 2.97 -7.06
CA ILE A 261 -28.03 2.74 -8.43
C ILE A 261 -28.99 1.54 -8.45
N SER A 262 -28.60 0.42 -7.84
CA SER A 262 -29.43 -0.78 -7.76
C SER A 262 -30.80 -0.52 -7.10
N LYS A 263 -30.79 0.22 -5.99
CA LYS A 263 -32.02 0.56 -5.25
C LYS A 263 -32.91 1.56 -6.00
N GLU A 264 -32.33 2.67 -6.47
CA GLU A 264 -33.06 3.74 -7.13
C GLU A 264 -33.67 3.32 -8.48
N LEU A 265 -32.97 2.40 -9.19
CA LEU A 265 -33.43 1.88 -10.47
C LEU A 265 -34.08 0.49 -10.35
N SER A 266 -34.19 -0.07 -9.13
CA SER A 266 -34.72 -1.41 -8.87
C SER A 266 -34.12 -2.48 -9.80
N THR A 267 -32.80 -2.42 -10.06
CA THR A 267 -32.06 -3.31 -10.96
C THR A 267 -31.10 -4.20 -10.18
N PRO A 268 -30.75 -5.41 -10.68
CA PRO A 268 -29.76 -6.27 -10.06
C PRO A 268 -28.41 -5.55 -9.85
N PHE A 269 -27.68 -5.93 -8.79
CA PHE A 269 -26.43 -5.26 -8.41
C PHE A 269 -25.36 -5.30 -9.53
N ASP A 270 -25.24 -6.44 -10.25
CA ASP A 270 -24.29 -6.57 -11.35
C ASP A 270 -24.64 -5.64 -12.53
N GLN A 271 -25.93 -5.45 -12.81
CA GLN A 271 -26.39 -4.48 -13.81
C GLN A 271 -26.12 -3.04 -13.36
N ALA A 272 -26.31 -2.74 -12.08
CA ALA A 272 -25.97 -1.44 -11.51
C ALA A 272 -24.46 -1.16 -11.57
N GLU A 273 -23.61 -2.17 -11.34
CA GLU A 273 -22.15 -2.06 -11.49
C GLU A 273 -21.77 -1.80 -12.95
N ALA A 274 -22.36 -2.55 -13.89
CA ALA A 274 -22.13 -2.33 -15.32
C ALA A 274 -22.57 -0.92 -15.75
N LEU A 275 -23.70 -0.42 -15.26
CA LEU A 275 -24.15 0.94 -15.54
C LEU A 275 -23.17 1.99 -15.00
N LYS A 276 -22.69 1.82 -13.77
CA LYS A 276 -21.71 2.72 -13.16
C LYS A 276 -20.41 2.76 -13.95
N THR A 277 -19.89 1.60 -14.34
CA THR A 277 -18.57 1.49 -15.01
C THR A 277 -18.61 1.94 -16.46
N LEU A 278 -19.67 1.61 -17.19
CA LEU A 278 -19.73 1.90 -18.63
C LEU A 278 -20.31 3.30 -18.95
N TYR A 279 -21.26 3.78 -18.14
CA TYR A 279 -22.03 4.99 -18.45
C TYR A 279 -22.01 6.03 -17.32
N GLY A 280 -21.45 5.68 -16.16
CA GLY A 280 -21.38 6.59 -15.00
C GLY A 280 -20.48 7.78 -15.27
N SER A 281 -20.79 8.89 -14.57
CA SER A 281 -19.93 10.09 -14.54
C SER A 281 -20.16 10.84 -13.23
N ALA A 282 -19.12 11.52 -12.74
CA ALA A 282 -19.21 12.45 -11.62
C ALA A 282 -19.74 13.83 -12.02
N LEU A 283 -19.72 14.14 -13.33
CA LEU A 283 -20.17 15.43 -13.88
C LEU A 283 -21.25 15.22 -14.94
N ARG A 284 -22.12 16.20 -15.07
CA ARG A 284 -23.12 16.23 -16.13
C ARG A 284 -22.54 16.83 -17.39
N GLY A 285 -22.79 16.16 -18.52
CA GLY A 285 -22.61 16.67 -19.87
C GLY A 285 -23.89 17.32 -20.42
N ALA A 286 -23.75 18.06 -21.51
CA ALA A 286 -24.87 18.78 -22.14
C ALA A 286 -25.97 17.84 -22.65
N ASN A 287 -25.60 16.66 -23.19
CA ASN A 287 -26.50 15.72 -23.85
C ASN A 287 -26.96 14.55 -22.96
N ASP A 288 -26.57 14.51 -21.68
CA ASP A 288 -26.90 13.39 -20.78
C ASP A 288 -28.39 13.19 -20.54
N GLY A 289 -29.22 14.19 -20.86
CA GLY A 289 -30.67 14.08 -20.80
C GLY A 289 -31.30 13.32 -21.98
N GLU A 290 -30.61 13.28 -23.10
CA GLU A 290 -31.08 12.66 -24.36
C GLU A 290 -30.60 11.19 -24.49
N GLU A 291 -29.56 10.81 -23.77
CA GLU A 291 -29.02 9.45 -23.76
C GLU A 291 -29.87 8.57 -22.84
N ILE A 292 -30.67 7.67 -23.44
CA ILE A 292 -31.63 6.82 -22.73
C ILE A 292 -31.14 5.38 -22.69
N PHE A 293 -31.18 4.78 -21.51
CA PHE A 293 -30.86 3.37 -21.25
C PHE A 293 -32.11 2.57 -20.89
N GLN A 294 -32.08 1.28 -21.20
CA GLN A 294 -33.11 0.33 -20.81
C GLN A 294 -32.45 -0.84 -20.06
N ILE A 295 -32.94 -1.11 -18.86
CA ILE A 295 -32.42 -2.12 -17.96
C ILE A 295 -33.52 -3.05 -17.44
N PRO A 296 -33.19 -4.31 -17.09
CA PRO A 296 -34.09 -5.21 -16.43
C PRO A 296 -34.41 -4.73 -15.00
N ILE A 297 -35.66 -4.95 -14.57
CA ILE A 297 -36.12 -4.65 -13.21
C ILE A 297 -36.10 -5.94 -12.37
N ILE A 298 -35.73 -5.85 -11.10
CA ILE A 298 -35.77 -6.97 -10.15
C ILE A 298 -37.22 -7.50 -10.06
N GLY A 299 -37.39 -8.80 -10.30
CA GLY A 299 -38.70 -9.45 -10.27
C GLY A 299 -39.58 -9.17 -11.48
N GLY A 300 -39.10 -8.45 -12.49
CA GLY A 300 -39.79 -8.28 -13.77
C GLY A 300 -39.54 -9.42 -14.74
N ASN A 301 -40.42 -9.59 -15.72
CA ASN A 301 -40.20 -10.45 -16.89
C ASN A 301 -39.26 -9.73 -17.87
N ASP A 302 -38.68 -10.45 -18.83
CA ASP A 302 -37.75 -9.89 -19.86
C ASP A 302 -38.35 -8.73 -20.66
N GLU A 303 -39.68 -8.59 -20.71
CA GLU A 303 -40.38 -7.50 -21.35
C GLU A 303 -40.50 -6.21 -20.49
N ASN A 304 -40.31 -6.35 -19.16
CA ASN A 304 -40.39 -5.21 -18.23
C ASN A 304 -39.06 -4.55 -18.04
N ARG A 305 -38.76 -3.55 -18.87
CA ARG A 305 -37.52 -2.77 -18.77
C ARG A 305 -37.80 -1.35 -18.30
N LEU A 306 -36.97 -0.85 -17.39
CA LEU A 306 -36.98 0.55 -16.98
C LEU A 306 -36.16 1.39 -17.95
N SER A 307 -36.81 2.45 -18.48
CA SER A 307 -36.12 3.46 -19.29
C SER A 307 -35.73 4.66 -18.43
N PHE A 308 -34.51 5.12 -18.50
CA PHE A 308 -34.01 6.29 -17.77
C PHE A 308 -32.89 6.98 -18.54
N SER A 309 -32.66 8.27 -18.26
CA SER A 309 -31.60 9.03 -18.89
C SER A 309 -30.25 8.90 -18.14
N ARG A 310 -29.14 9.11 -18.85
CA ARG A 310 -27.82 9.22 -18.24
C ARG A 310 -27.77 10.30 -17.15
N SER A 311 -28.49 11.40 -17.35
CA SER A 311 -28.66 12.46 -16.34
C SER A 311 -29.24 11.94 -15.02
N LYS A 312 -30.19 10.97 -15.06
CA LYS A 312 -30.72 10.31 -13.86
C LYS A 312 -29.65 9.48 -13.18
N LEU A 313 -28.86 8.68 -13.94
CA LEU A 313 -27.77 7.88 -13.40
C LEU A 313 -26.73 8.75 -12.67
N ILE A 314 -26.30 9.84 -13.30
CA ILE A 314 -25.37 10.80 -12.70
C ILE A 314 -25.95 11.43 -11.42
N SER A 315 -27.25 11.70 -11.39
CA SER A 315 -27.91 12.26 -10.19
C SER A 315 -27.91 11.30 -9.00
N ILE A 316 -27.80 9.98 -9.24
CA ILE A 316 -27.67 8.96 -8.19
C ILE A 316 -26.19 8.85 -7.75
N ILE A 317 -25.25 8.88 -8.68
CA ILE A 317 -23.80 8.73 -8.41
C ILE A 317 -23.25 9.89 -7.56
N LYS A 318 -23.56 11.12 -7.93
CA LYS A 318 -22.96 12.34 -7.36
C LYS A 318 -23.11 12.48 -5.84
N PRO A 319 -24.28 12.29 -5.23
CA PRO A 319 -24.44 12.44 -3.77
C PRO A 319 -23.56 11.45 -2.99
N ARG A 320 -23.43 10.21 -3.49
CA ARG A 320 -22.60 9.20 -2.82
C ARG A 320 -21.12 9.49 -2.96
N LEU A 321 -20.68 9.90 -4.15
CA LEU A 321 -19.28 10.30 -4.36
C LEU A 321 -18.94 11.53 -3.50
N TRP A 322 -19.86 12.50 -3.39
CA TRP A 322 -19.69 13.64 -2.51
C TRP A 322 -19.54 13.21 -1.04
N GLU A 323 -20.36 12.28 -0.58
CA GLU A 323 -20.28 11.74 0.79
C GLU A 323 -18.93 11.09 1.06
N ILE A 324 -18.42 10.25 0.13
CA ILE A 324 -17.10 9.60 0.23
C ILE A 324 -16.00 10.67 0.40
N LEU A 325 -16.01 11.69 -0.45
CA LEU A 325 -15.02 12.77 -0.42
C LEU A 325 -15.13 13.65 0.82
N MET A 326 -16.34 13.96 1.27
CA MET A 326 -16.58 14.74 2.50
C MET A 326 -16.12 13.99 3.75
N HIS A 327 -16.37 12.68 3.84
CA HIS A 327 -15.83 11.87 4.93
C HIS A 327 -14.30 11.84 4.91
N SER A 328 -13.70 11.78 3.72
CA SER A 328 -12.25 11.86 3.55
C SER A 328 -11.71 13.21 4.02
N LYS A 329 -12.33 14.33 3.57
CA LYS A 329 -12.00 15.70 4.02
C LYS A 329 -12.05 15.82 5.54
N LYS A 330 -13.13 15.33 6.17
CA LYS A 330 -13.28 15.34 7.62
C LYS A 330 -12.17 14.56 8.34
N CYS A 331 -11.76 13.41 7.81
CA CYS A 331 -10.66 12.64 8.38
C CYS A 331 -9.33 13.41 8.31
N ILE A 332 -9.06 14.09 7.19
CA ILE A 332 -7.86 14.91 7.02
C ILE A 332 -7.88 16.10 7.97
N GLU A 333 -9.00 16.77 8.14
CA GLU A 333 -9.15 17.88 9.10
C GLU A 333 -8.92 17.41 10.54
N GLN A 334 -9.46 16.25 10.91
CA GLN A 334 -9.28 15.65 12.23
C GLN A 334 -7.85 15.14 12.48
N SER A 335 -7.07 14.90 11.43
CA SER A 335 -5.67 14.45 11.56
C SER A 335 -4.74 15.52 12.12
N GLY A 336 -5.14 16.80 12.05
CA GLY A 336 -4.30 17.96 12.38
C GLY A 336 -3.40 18.41 11.23
N TYR A 337 -3.59 17.88 10.01
CA TYR A 337 -2.79 18.21 8.81
C TYR A 337 -3.65 18.86 7.71
N LYS A 338 -4.67 19.63 8.08
CA LYS A 338 -5.55 20.32 7.13
C LYS A 338 -4.78 21.17 6.12
N ASP A 339 -3.75 21.89 6.57
CA ASP A 339 -2.96 22.78 5.71
C ASP A 339 -2.19 22.05 4.61
N ILE A 340 -1.90 20.76 4.81
CA ILE A 340 -1.25 19.90 3.80
C ILE A 340 -2.23 19.59 2.67
N SER A 341 -3.49 19.30 2.98
CA SER A 341 -4.52 19.00 1.97
C SER A 341 -4.78 20.14 1.02
N ASN A 342 -4.58 21.37 1.47
CA ASN A 342 -4.76 22.58 0.64
C ASN A 342 -3.67 22.76 -0.43
N LYS A 343 -2.60 21.93 -0.41
CA LYS A 343 -1.50 22.02 -1.37
C LYS A 343 -1.68 21.06 -2.53
N ASN A 344 -1.70 19.77 -2.25
CA ASN A 344 -1.80 18.72 -3.26
C ASN A 344 -2.54 17.50 -2.70
N THR A 345 -3.56 17.06 -3.42
CA THR A 345 -4.28 15.82 -3.12
C THR A 345 -4.21 14.88 -4.33
N VAL A 346 -3.86 13.66 -4.07
CA VAL A 346 -3.83 12.58 -5.07
C VAL A 346 -4.95 11.61 -4.75
N ILE A 347 -5.84 11.36 -5.71
CA ILE A 347 -6.87 10.34 -5.59
C ILE A 347 -6.46 9.11 -6.41
N THR A 348 -6.72 7.92 -5.91
CA THR A 348 -6.40 6.65 -6.56
C THR A 348 -7.45 5.59 -6.22
N GLY A 349 -7.29 4.35 -6.72
CA GLY A 349 -8.29 3.29 -6.54
C GLY A 349 -9.32 3.26 -7.67
N GLY A 350 -9.93 2.09 -7.92
CA GLY A 350 -10.77 1.86 -9.10
C GLY A 350 -11.99 2.78 -9.22
N THR A 351 -12.51 3.31 -8.11
CA THR A 351 -13.65 4.26 -8.17
C THR A 351 -13.26 5.60 -8.80
N THR A 352 -11.97 5.97 -8.80
CA THR A 352 -11.50 7.23 -9.40
C THR A 352 -11.44 7.20 -10.93
N GLU A 353 -11.62 6.02 -11.54
CA GLU A 353 -11.74 5.85 -13.00
C GLU A 353 -13.08 6.39 -13.54
N LEU A 354 -14.01 6.74 -12.63
CA LEU A 354 -15.26 7.37 -13.01
C LEU A 354 -14.99 8.73 -13.70
N PRO A 355 -15.48 8.95 -14.94
CA PRO A 355 -15.27 10.21 -15.66
C PRO A 355 -15.69 11.43 -14.83
N GLY A 356 -14.86 12.49 -14.84
CA GLY A 356 -15.09 13.73 -14.10
C GLY A 356 -14.79 13.64 -12.59
N SER A 357 -14.17 12.55 -12.13
CA SER A 357 -13.82 12.37 -10.71
C SER A 357 -12.81 13.40 -10.21
N ILE A 358 -11.86 13.85 -11.06
CA ILE A 358 -10.87 14.87 -10.71
C ILE A 358 -11.56 16.18 -10.39
N GLU A 359 -12.28 16.73 -11.35
CA GLU A 359 -12.95 18.04 -11.22
C GLU A 359 -14.01 18.04 -10.12
N PHE A 360 -14.65 16.88 -9.92
CA PHE A 360 -15.60 16.72 -8.83
C PHE A 360 -14.90 16.71 -7.46
N ALA A 361 -13.79 15.99 -7.34
CA ALA A 361 -12.98 15.95 -6.13
C ALA A 361 -12.36 17.33 -5.82
N GLU A 362 -11.86 18.07 -6.81
CA GLU A 362 -11.34 19.42 -6.64
C GLU A 362 -12.38 20.37 -6.04
N ARG A 363 -13.63 20.31 -6.52
CA ARG A 363 -14.74 21.12 -5.98
C ARG A 363 -15.10 20.78 -4.55
N VAL A 364 -15.09 19.48 -4.18
CA VAL A 364 -15.46 19.01 -2.84
C VAL A 364 -14.35 19.21 -1.83
N LEU A 365 -13.10 18.90 -2.23
CA LEU A 365 -11.94 19.00 -1.36
C LEU A 365 -11.36 20.41 -1.31
N GLU A 366 -11.73 21.29 -2.25
CA GLU A 366 -11.25 22.68 -2.37
C GLU A 366 -9.74 22.77 -2.54
N THR A 367 -9.17 21.86 -3.32
CA THR A 367 -7.73 21.73 -3.57
C THR A 367 -7.47 21.20 -4.98
N ARG A 368 -6.23 21.30 -5.45
CA ARG A 368 -5.82 20.63 -6.70
C ARG A 368 -5.78 19.14 -6.51
N VAL A 369 -6.35 18.43 -7.48
CA VAL A 369 -6.42 16.96 -7.46
C VAL A 369 -5.84 16.38 -8.74
N ARG A 370 -5.09 15.29 -8.62
CA ARG A 370 -4.71 14.42 -9.74
C ARG A 370 -5.04 12.97 -9.43
N ILE A 371 -5.11 12.15 -10.47
CA ILE A 371 -5.15 10.69 -10.29
C ILE A 371 -3.73 10.17 -10.06
N GLY A 372 -3.58 9.29 -9.07
CA GLY A 372 -2.38 8.53 -8.79
C GLY A 372 -2.43 7.18 -9.50
N PHE A 373 -1.38 6.88 -10.25
CA PHE A 373 -1.19 5.62 -10.94
C PHE A 373 -0.07 4.81 -10.27
N PRO A 374 -0.05 3.47 -10.43
CA PRO A 374 1.05 2.64 -9.97
C PRO A 374 2.37 3.11 -10.58
N SER A 375 3.38 3.33 -9.76
CA SER A 375 4.72 3.72 -10.19
C SER A 375 5.82 3.02 -9.36
N GLY A 376 7.07 3.14 -9.80
CA GLY A 376 8.23 2.61 -9.06
C GLY A 376 8.60 1.16 -9.36
N ILE A 377 7.87 0.47 -10.25
CA ILE A 377 8.19 -0.87 -10.75
C ILE A 377 8.31 -0.86 -12.28
N ASN A 378 9.12 -1.77 -12.82
CA ASN A 378 9.31 -1.96 -14.25
C ASN A 378 8.40 -3.08 -14.80
N ASN A 379 8.14 -3.07 -16.12
CA ASN A 379 7.32 -4.06 -16.83
C ASN A 379 5.86 -4.14 -16.36
N LEU A 380 5.32 -3.04 -15.85
CA LEU A 380 3.88 -2.94 -15.62
C LEU A 380 3.17 -2.79 -16.97
N VAL A 381 2.35 -3.76 -17.33
CA VAL A 381 1.56 -3.74 -18.56
C VAL A 381 0.41 -2.72 -18.45
N GLU A 382 -0.08 -2.23 -19.59
CA GLU A 382 -1.09 -1.17 -19.65
C GLU A 382 -2.36 -1.50 -18.84
N GLU A 383 -2.83 -2.76 -18.91
CA GLU A 383 -4.04 -3.23 -18.20
C GLU A 383 -3.89 -3.17 -16.67
N LEU A 384 -2.66 -3.18 -16.14
CA LEU A 384 -2.34 -3.13 -14.71
C LEU A 384 -1.84 -1.75 -14.27
N SER A 385 -1.77 -0.79 -15.19
CA SER A 385 -1.29 0.57 -14.92
C SER A 385 -2.37 1.48 -14.34
N GLY A 386 -3.62 1.02 -14.25
CA GLY A 386 -4.75 1.78 -13.69
C GLY A 386 -4.62 2.04 -12.18
N PRO A 387 -5.33 3.07 -11.66
CA PRO A 387 -5.26 3.47 -10.26
C PRO A 387 -5.71 2.36 -9.29
N ALA A 388 -6.45 1.39 -9.76
CA ALA A 388 -6.91 0.24 -8.99
C ALA A 388 -5.78 -0.69 -8.51
N PHE A 389 -4.55 -0.58 -9.05
CA PHE A 389 -3.42 -1.46 -8.77
C PHE A 389 -2.33 -0.80 -7.91
N THR A 390 -2.53 0.44 -7.44
CA THR A 390 -1.55 1.18 -6.63
C THR A 390 -1.19 0.46 -5.32
N SER A 391 -2.17 -0.14 -4.63
CA SER A 391 -1.92 -0.84 -3.37
C SER A 391 -1.00 -2.05 -3.57
N CYS A 392 -1.28 -2.90 -4.56
CA CYS A 392 -0.49 -4.10 -4.85
C CYS A 392 0.94 -3.74 -5.25
N THR A 393 1.10 -2.73 -6.12
CA THR A 393 2.41 -2.17 -6.50
C THR A 393 3.16 -1.62 -5.29
N GLY A 394 2.48 -0.84 -4.44
CA GLY A 394 3.08 -0.26 -3.24
C GLY A 394 3.52 -1.30 -2.21
N MET A 395 2.89 -2.48 -2.14
CA MET A 395 3.35 -3.59 -1.29
C MET A 395 4.68 -4.16 -1.79
N LEU A 396 4.86 -4.29 -3.10
CA LEU A 396 6.16 -4.69 -3.66
C LEU A 396 7.25 -3.66 -3.31
N LEU A 397 6.96 -2.36 -3.45
CA LEU A 397 7.89 -1.29 -3.06
C LEU A 397 8.23 -1.34 -1.56
N HIS A 398 7.24 -1.58 -0.71
CA HIS A 398 7.44 -1.73 0.74
C HIS A 398 8.36 -2.90 1.08
N SER A 399 8.31 -4.00 0.33
CA SER A 399 9.18 -5.16 0.53
C SER A 399 10.67 -4.83 0.29
N ILE A 400 10.99 -3.92 -0.64
CA ILE A 400 12.38 -3.41 -0.79
C ILE A 400 12.79 -2.59 0.44
N LEU A 401 11.94 -1.69 0.91
CA LEU A 401 12.26 -0.83 2.06
C LEU A 401 12.59 -1.66 3.32
N ILE A 402 11.84 -2.75 3.56
CA ILE A 402 12.15 -3.68 4.66
C ILE A 402 13.53 -4.30 4.47
N GLN A 403 13.83 -4.82 3.28
CA GLN A 403 15.12 -5.48 3.00
C GLN A 403 16.30 -4.53 3.10
N GLU A 404 16.16 -3.29 2.67
CA GLU A 404 17.22 -2.28 2.81
C GLU A 404 17.51 -1.96 4.27
N ASN A 405 16.47 -1.87 5.09
CA ASN A 405 16.63 -1.65 6.53
C ASN A 405 17.26 -2.85 7.24
N GLU A 406 16.91 -4.08 6.86
CA GLU A 406 17.55 -5.30 7.40
C GLU A 406 19.04 -5.39 7.03
N ILE A 407 19.40 -5.04 5.80
CA ILE A 407 20.79 -5.05 5.34
C ILE A 407 21.60 -3.99 6.09
N LYS A 408 21.08 -2.78 6.25
CA LYS A 408 21.72 -1.72 7.04
C LYS A 408 21.97 -2.18 8.48
N ASN A 409 20.96 -2.73 9.13
CA ASN A 409 21.07 -3.22 10.51
C ASN A 409 22.07 -4.37 10.64
N ARG A 410 22.18 -5.28 9.66
CA ARG A 410 23.17 -6.37 9.67
C ARG A 410 24.59 -5.85 9.44
N SER A 411 24.80 -4.90 8.54
CA SER A 411 26.11 -4.30 8.28
C SER A 411 26.63 -3.52 9.49
N GLU A 412 25.74 -2.83 10.20
CA GLU A 412 26.09 -2.10 11.42
C GLU A 412 26.41 -3.03 12.58
N ASN A 413 25.63 -4.10 12.79
CA ASN A 413 25.93 -5.13 13.79
C ASN A 413 27.22 -5.89 13.52
N ASN A 414 27.53 -6.20 12.27
CA ASN A 414 28.82 -6.82 11.90
C ASN A 414 30.00 -5.88 12.16
N ASN A 415 29.88 -4.59 11.84
CA ASN A 415 30.91 -3.60 12.15
C ASN A 415 31.11 -3.42 13.66
N PHE A 416 30.04 -3.56 14.46
CA PHE A 416 30.12 -3.55 15.91
C PHE A 416 30.82 -4.79 16.47
N ALA A 417 30.46 -5.98 15.95
CA ALA A 417 31.12 -7.23 16.32
C ALA A 417 32.63 -7.24 15.96
N VAL A 418 33.00 -6.74 14.76
CA VAL A 418 34.37 -6.59 14.32
C VAL A 418 35.12 -5.63 15.23
N LYS A 419 34.56 -4.47 15.58
CA LYS A 419 35.18 -3.51 16.52
C LYS A 419 35.37 -4.08 17.93
N ILE A 420 34.44 -4.92 18.41
CA ILE A 420 34.60 -5.62 19.70
C ILE A 420 35.76 -6.63 19.60
N ILE A 421 35.85 -7.40 18.52
CA ILE A 421 36.93 -8.37 18.30
C ILE A 421 38.30 -7.66 18.18
N GLU A 422 38.37 -6.55 17.43
CA GLU A 422 39.60 -5.72 17.36
C GLU A 422 39.98 -5.13 18.71
N LYS A 423 39.01 -4.69 19.52
CA LYS A 423 39.27 -4.16 20.87
C LYS A 423 39.69 -5.24 21.84
N ILE A 424 39.23 -6.49 21.69
CA ILE A 424 39.63 -7.64 22.49
C ILE A 424 41.02 -8.13 22.04
N MET A 425 41.31 -8.15 20.73
CA MET A 425 42.58 -8.56 20.21
C MET A 425 43.67 -7.48 20.27
N GLY A 426 43.29 -6.18 20.33
CA GLY A 426 44.24 -5.06 20.44
C GLY A 426 44.62 -4.70 21.89
N SER A 427 44.08 -5.38 22.91
CA SER A 427 44.45 -5.17 24.34
C SER A 427 45.43 -6.22 24.89
N GLY A 428 46.10 -6.98 24.01
CA GLY A 428 47.07 -7.98 24.39
C GLY A 428 48.40 -7.72 23.70
N PHE A 429 49.09 -6.64 24.11
CA PHE A 429 50.55 -6.50 24.06
C PHE A 429 50.97 -5.33 24.95
#